data_4fc561617b99dbd789cd3bc9d52af560
#
_entry.id   4fc561617b99dbd789cd3bc9d52af560
#
_cell.length_a   1.000
_cell.length_b   1.000
_cell.length_c   1.000
_cell.angle_alpha   90.00
_cell.angle_beta   90.00
_cell.angle_gamma   90.00
#
_symmetry.space_group_name_H-M   'P 1'
#
loop_
_entity.id
_entity.type
_entity.pdbx_description
1 polymer ?
#
loop_
_entity_poly.entity_id
_entity_poly.type
_entity_poly.pdbx_seq_one_letter_code
_entity_poly.pdbx_strand_id
1 'polypeptide(L)'
;MSHPSTPTPVKLLVSHLSGDAHLITGVAEELSKAYGKIDYMSACIPFTATTYYQAEMGEGLMRRLITFENLLDPERLPEVKRYTDKLEARYTSSEGNRRINLDPGYMTLYQLILATNKRFAHRPYLRDGVYADLTLIYKEKSFQPLAWTFPDYGSAEMIGILNRLRERYYLQLKEQEADIH
;
A
#
# COMPACT_ATOMS: atom_id res chain seq x y z
N MET A 1 -23.33 25.55 1.64
CA MET A 1 -21.86 25.71 1.43
C MET A 1 -21.18 24.61 2.25
N SER A 2 -20.21 23.91 1.70
CA SER A 2 -19.36 22.97 2.46
C SER A 2 -18.25 23.73 3.18
N HIS A 3 -17.92 23.31 4.39
CA HIS A 3 -16.81 23.88 5.14
C HIS A 3 -15.64 22.87 5.14
N PRO A 4 -14.36 23.34 5.17
CA PRO A 4 -13.22 22.48 5.35
C PRO A 4 -13.37 21.67 6.64
N SER A 5 -12.99 20.40 6.60
CA SER A 5 -13.00 19.50 7.76
C SER A 5 -11.72 18.68 7.77
N THR A 6 -11.32 18.24 8.95
CA THR A 6 -10.20 17.30 9.11
C THR A 6 -10.55 15.98 8.40
N PRO A 7 -9.65 15.43 7.58
CA PRO A 7 -9.91 14.16 6.93
C PRO A 7 -9.99 13.03 7.95
N THR A 8 -10.82 12.04 7.67
CA THR A 8 -10.87 10.80 8.46
C THR A 8 -9.52 10.09 8.37
N PRO A 9 -8.94 9.63 9.50
CA PRO A 9 -7.71 8.82 9.49
C PRO A 9 -7.87 7.59 8.61
N VAL A 10 -6.82 7.22 7.87
CA VAL A 10 -6.85 6.18 6.83
C VAL A 10 -6.12 4.91 7.26
N LYS A 11 -6.47 3.79 6.65
CA LYS A 11 -5.80 2.51 6.86
C LYS A 11 -4.54 2.43 6.03
N LEU A 12 -3.37 2.55 6.68
CA LEU A 12 -2.08 2.36 6.02
C LEU A 12 -1.94 0.92 5.55
N LEU A 13 -1.46 0.74 4.32
CA LEU A 13 -1.05 -0.54 3.79
C LEU A 13 0.31 -0.42 3.08
N VAL A 14 1.08 -1.49 3.09
CA VAL A 14 2.33 -1.59 2.32
C VAL A 14 2.34 -2.93 1.59
N SER A 15 2.51 -2.87 0.28
CA SER A 15 2.72 -4.05 -0.55
C SER A 15 4.21 -4.30 -0.72
N HIS A 16 4.64 -5.52 -0.40
CA HIS A 16 6.01 -6.00 -0.59
C HIS A 16 6.07 -6.87 -1.83
N LEU A 17 7.10 -6.68 -2.64
CA LEU A 17 7.41 -7.56 -3.77
C LEU A 17 8.88 -7.98 -3.67
N SER A 18 9.16 -9.27 -3.57
CA SER A 18 10.51 -9.85 -3.51
C SER A 18 10.48 -11.33 -3.85
N GLY A 19 11.59 -11.86 -4.32
CA GLY A 19 11.84 -13.32 -4.40
C GLY A 19 12.34 -13.92 -3.09
N ASP A 20 12.62 -13.10 -2.07
CA ASP A 20 13.19 -13.50 -0.77
C ASP A 20 12.16 -13.33 0.35
N ALA A 21 11.57 -14.45 0.80
CA ALA A 21 10.57 -14.45 1.87
C ALA A 21 11.11 -13.98 3.23
N HIS A 22 12.40 -14.22 3.52
CA HIS A 22 13.02 -13.75 4.75
C HIS A 22 13.19 -12.23 4.75
N LEU A 23 13.55 -11.66 3.59
CA LEU A 23 13.63 -10.23 3.40
C LEU A 23 12.27 -9.55 3.58
N ILE A 24 11.19 -10.13 3.01
CA ILE A 24 9.82 -9.65 3.21
C ILE A 24 9.48 -9.60 4.71
N THR A 25 9.80 -10.64 5.46
CA THR A 25 9.52 -10.70 6.91
C THR A 25 10.34 -9.67 7.68
N GLY A 26 11.63 -9.56 7.43
CA GLY A 26 12.50 -8.60 8.12
C GLY A 26 12.09 -7.13 7.86
N VAL A 27 11.71 -6.80 6.62
CA VAL A 27 11.21 -5.47 6.28
C VAL A 27 9.85 -5.20 6.93
N ALA A 28 8.96 -6.20 7.03
CA ALA A 28 7.69 -6.05 7.74
C ALA A 28 7.89 -5.73 9.23
N GLU A 29 8.89 -6.32 9.88
CA GLU A 29 9.25 -5.99 11.27
C GLU A 29 9.74 -4.55 11.41
N GLU A 30 10.57 -4.05 10.47
CA GLU A 30 11.01 -2.65 10.47
C GLU A 30 9.85 -1.67 10.28
N LEU A 31 8.93 -1.98 9.38
CA LEU A 31 7.72 -1.19 9.17
C LEU A 31 6.81 -1.21 10.41
N SER A 32 6.72 -2.34 11.11
CA SER A 32 5.97 -2.45 12.37
C SER A 32 6.53 -1.54 13.46
N LYS A 33 7.86 -1.40 13.55
CA LYS A 33 8.50 -0.47 14.49
C LYS A 33 8.19 1.00 14.16
N ALA A 34 8.02 1.33 12.88
CA ALA A 34 7.77 2.70 12.42
C ALA A 34 6.29 3.10 12.48
N TYR A 35 5.38 2.18 12.20
CA TYR A 35 3.95 2.47 12.00
C TYR A 35 3.01 1.75 12.96
N GLY A 36 3.55 0.95 13.86
CA GLY A 36 2.78 0.20 14.86
C GLY A 36 2.53 -1.25 14.44
N LYS A 37 1.83 -1.96 15.29
CA LYS A 37 1.59 -3.39 15.14
C LYS A 37 0.88 -3.72 13.82
N ILE A 38 1.36 -4.75 13.12
CA ILE A 38 0.71 -5.30 11.94
C ILE A 38 -0.55 -6.03 12.39
N ASP A 39 -1.70 -5.62 11.88
CA ASP A 39 -3.01 -6.23 12.17
C ASP A 39 -3.48 -7.18 11.07
N TYR A 40 -2.85 -7.11 9.90
CA TYR A 40 -3.08 -8.04 8.80
C TYR A 40 -1.82 -8.25 7.97
N MET A 41 -1.60 -9.49 7.58
CA MET A 41 -0.56 -9.90 6.64
C MET A 41 -1.14 -10.96 5.71
N SER A 42 -1.12 -10.72 4.38
CA SER A 42 -1.62 -11.69 3.41
C SER A 42 -0.71 -12.92 3.32
N ALA A 43 -1.21 -14.00 2.73
CA ALA A 43 -0.35 -15.02 2.15
C ALA A 43 0.58 -14.40 1.10
N CYS A 44 1.66 -15.09 0.75
CA CYS A 44 2.47 -14.73 -0.41
C CYS A 44 1.68 -15.06 -1.68
N ILE A 45 1.53 -14.07 -2.56
CA ILE A 45 0.82 -14.18 -3.84
C ILE A 45 1.87 -14.21 -4.94
N PRO A 46 1.92 -15.24 -5.80
CA PRO A 46 2.82 -15.25 -6.94
C PRO A 46 2.61 -14.02 -7.84
N PHE A 47 3.70 -13.31 -8.14
CA PHE A 47 3.63 -12.14 -9.00
C PHE A 47 3.93 -12.51 -10.45
N THR A 48 2.87 -12.65 -11.23
CA THR A 48 2.92 -13.06 -12.65
C THR A 48 2.34 -12.02 -13.61
N ALA A 49 1.86 -10.89 -13.07
CA ALA A 49 1.13 -9.88 -13.85
C ALA A 49 2.00 -9.14 -14.87
N THR A 50 3.32 -9.08 -14.67
CA THR A 50 4.27 -8.46 -15.60
C THR A 50 5.69 -8.97 -15.33
N THR A 51 6.52 -8.92 -16.38
CA THR A 51 7.95 -9.23 -16.30
C THR A 51 8.81 -8.00 -15.98
N TYR A 52 8.19 -6.83 -15.76
CA TYR A 52 8.88 -5.54 -15.56
C TYR A 52 9.99 -5.59 -14.52
N TYR A 53 9.76 -6.31 -13.42
CA TYR A 53 10.71 -6.39 -12.32
C TYR A 53 11.75 -7.52 -12.50
N GLN A 54 11.53 -8.47 -13.41
CA GLN A 54 12.38 -9.66 -13.53
C GLN A 54 13.83 -9.33 -13.93
N ALA A 55 14.02 -8.31 -14.78
CA ALA A 55 15.35 -7.88 -15.20
C ALA A 55 16.20 -7.34 -14.03
N GLU A 56 15.56 -6.75 -13.02
CA GLU A 56 16.24 -6.17 -11.86
C GLU A 56 16.23 -7.10 -10.64
N MET A 57 15.11 -7.76 -10.36
CA MET A 57 14.87 -8.48 -9.11
C MET A 57 14.87 -10.01 -9.26
N GLY A 58 15.04 -10.53 -10.50
CA GLY A 58 15.01 -11.95 -10.80
C GLY A 58 13.58 -12.52 -10.94
N GLU A 59 13.52 -13.84 -11.04
CA GLU A 59 12.28 -14.61 -11.20
C GLU A 59 11.71 -15.03 -9.82
N GLY A 60 10.51 -15.61 -9.84
CA GLY A 60 9.88 -16.17 -8.63
C GLY A 60 9.43 -15.10 -7.63
N LEU A 61 9.11 -13.89 -8.11
CA LEU A 61 8.66 -12.80 -7.26
C LEU A 61 7.32 -13.13 -6.61
N MET A 62 7.23 -12.79 -5.34
CA MET A 62 6.05 -12.95 -4.50
C MET A 62 5.61 -11.60 -3.99
N ARG A 63 4.30 -11.31 -4.06
CA ARG A 63 3.69 -10.14 -3.44
C ARG A 63 3.11 -10.50 -2.07
N ARG A 64 3.28 -9.61 -1.11
CA ARG A 64 2.66 -9.70 0.20
C ARG A 64 2.14 -8.33 0.64
N LEU A 65 0.92 -8.28 1.14
CA LEU A 65 0.28 -7.07 1.62
C LEU A 65 0.22 -7.08 3.15
N ILE A 66 0.60 -5.97 3.78
CA ILE A 66 0.44 -5.75 5.23
C ILE A 66 -0.36 -4.49 5.50
N THR A 67 -1.08 -4.48 6.63
CA THR A 67 -1.72 -3.30 7.21
C THR A 67 -1.37 -3.17 8.69
N PHE A 68 -1.67 -2.02 9.30
CA PHE A 68 -1.28 -1.69 10.66
C PHE A 68 -2.51 -1.34 11.52
N GLU A 69 -2.44 -1.64 12.81
CA GLU A 69 -3.50 -1.26 13.77
C GLU A 69 -3.70 0.25 13.81
N ASN A 70 -2.62 1.02 13.84
CA ASN A 70 -2.69 2.46 13.88
C ASN A 70 -3.20 3.02 12.55
N LEU A 71 -4.22 3.86 12.62
CA LEU A 71 -4.64 4.66 11.48
C LEU A 71 -3.66 5.80 11.24
N LEU A 72 -3.58 6.26 10.01
CA LEU A 72 -2.65 7.31 9.56
C LEU A 72 -3.44 8.54 9.11
N ASP A 73 -2.88 9.72 9.36
CA ASP A 73 -3.32 10.93 8.69
C ASP A 73 -2.94 10.84 7.20
N PRO A 74 -3.90 11.00 6.25
CA PRO A 74 -3.63 10.83 4.82
C PRO A 74 -2.54 11.77 4.27
N GLU A 75 -2.34 12.94 4.87
CA GLU A 75 -1.29 13.88 4.45
C GLU A 75 0.14 13.36 4.71
N ARG A 76 0.29 12.33 5.53
CA ARG A 76 1.58 11.68 5.83
C ARG A 76 2.02 10.66 4.77
N LEU A 77 1.22 10.39 3.74
CA LEU A 77 1.57 9.43 2.70
C LEU A 77 2.94 9.70 2.03
N PRO A 78 3.34 10.96 1.74
CA PRO A 78 4.68 11.24 1.21
C PRO A 78 5.82 10.86 2.16
N GLU A 79 5.63 11.00 3.47
CA GLU A 79 6.62 10.58 4.47
C GLU A 79 6.80 9.07 4.46
N VAL A 80 5.69 8.33 4.38
CA VAL A 80 5.70 6.87 4.29
C VAL A 80 6.44 6.43 3.03
N LYS A 81 6.17 7.06 1.87
CA LYS A 81 6.86 6.73 0.61
C LYS A 81 8.36 6.95 0.74
N ARG A 82 8.79 8.09 1.25
CA ARG A 82 10.21 8.38 1.45
C ARG A 82 10.89 7.43 2.44
N TYR A 83 10.15 6.97 3.45
CA TYR A 83 10.67 5.96 4.38
C TYR A 83 10.85 4.61 3.70
N THR A 84 9.87 4.15 2.94
CA THR A 84 9.96 2.88 2.18
C THR A 84 11.04 2.92 1.11
N ASP A 85 11.25 4.06 0.41
CA ASP A 85 12.35 4.23 -0.55
C ASP A 85 13.73 4.07 0.12
N LYS A 86 13.90 4.60 1.34
CA LYS A 86 15.13 4.41 2.12
C LYS A 86 15.30 2.95 2.57
N LEU A 87 14.22 2.26 2.88
CA LEU A 87 14.26 0.82 3.18
C LEU A 87 14.70 0.02 1.95
N GLU A 88 14.09 0.25 0.79
CA GLU A 88 14.50 -0.41 -0.46
C GLU A 88 15.99 -0.21 -0.75
N ALA A 89 16.48 1.04 -0.61
CA ALA A 89 17.88 1.38 -0.86
C ALA A 89 18.87 0.63 0.06
N ARG A 90 18.48 0.27 1.28
CA ARG A 90 19.32 -0.53 2.21
C ARG A 90 19.45 -1.99 1.79
N TYR A 91 18.51 -2.48 0.98
CA TYR A 91 18.45 -3.88 0.54
C TYR A 91 18.78 -4.06 -0.94
N THR A 92 19.63 -3.20 -1.49
CA THR A 92 20.18 -3.39 -2.84
C THR A 92 21.28 -4.44 -2.84
N SER A 93 21.45 -5.15 -3.97
CA SER A 93 22.56 -6.08 -4.19
C SER A 93 23.87 -5.31 -4.37
N SER A 94 25.02 -6.04 -4.37
CA SER A 94 26.33 -5.49 -4.70
C SER A 94 26.40 -4.86 -6.10
N GLU A 95 25.50 -5.26 -7.00
CA GLU A 95 25.39 -4.74 -8.36
C GLU A 95 24.45 -3.53 -8.46
N GLY A 96 23.87 -3.10 -7.33
CA GLY A 96 22.92 -1.97 -7.27
C GLY A 96 21.48 -2.33 -7.61
N ASN A 97 21.13 -3.60 -7.81
CA ASN A 97 19.79 -4.05 -8.10
C ASN A 97 18.95 -4.13 -6.82
N ARG A 98 17.68 -3.74 -6.90
CA ARG A 98 16.73 -3.89 -5.79
C ARG A 98 16.47 -5.36 -5.51
N ARG A 99 16.39 -5.71 -4.24
CA ARG A 99 15.97 -7.04 -3.78
C ARG A 99 14.55 -7.05 -3.23
N ILE A 100 13.99 -5.89 -2.96
CA ILE A 100 12.60 -5.71 -2.53
C ILE A 100 12.04 -4.43 -3.14
N ASN A 101 10.76 -4.45 -3.55
CA ASN A 101 10.01 -3.26 -3.92
C ASN A 101 8.88 -3.06 -2.90
N LEU A 102 8.71 -1.83 -2.43
CA LEU A 102 7.73 -1.43 -1.43
C LEU A 102 6.78 -0.39 -2.03
N ASP A 103 5.52 -0.77 -2.16
CA ASP A 103 4.46 0.13 -2.60
C ASP A 103 3.56 0.49 -1.42
N PRO A 104 3.85 1.60 -0.70
CA PRO A 104 2.99 2.09 0.36
C PRO A 104 1.77 2.78 -0.22
N GLY A 105 0.68 2.72 0.53
CA GLY A 105 -0.55 3.40 0.20
C GLY A 105 -1.49 3.47 1.39
N TYR A 106 -2.64 4.00 1.17
CA TYR A 106 -3.71 3.94 2.15
C TYR A 106 -5.06 3.60 1.53
N MET A 107 -5.91 3.07 2.37
CA MET A 107 -7.30 2.78 2.06
C MET A 107 -8.21 3.76 2.81
N THR A 108 -9.15 4.34 2.08
CA THR A 108 -10.35 4.97 2.64
C THR A 108 -11.54 4.04 2.46
N LEU A 109 -12.73 4.44 2.92
CA LEU A 109 -13.96 3.70 2.63
C LEU A 109 -14.34 3.71 1.14
N TYR A 110 -13.71 4.60 0.35
CA TYR A 110 -14.08 4.87 -1.06
C TYR A 110 -12.96 4.58 -2.05
N GLN A 111 -11.70 4.54 -1.61
CA GLN A 111 -10.54 4.54 -2.50
C GLN A 111 -9.39 3.72 -1.94
N LEU A 112 -8.61 3.12 -2.85
CA LEU A 112 -7.23 2.71 -2.61
C LEU A 112 -6.31 3.67 -3.34
N ILE A 113 -5.41 4.33 -2.59
CA ILE A 113 -4.43 5.26 -3.12
C ILE A 113 -3.03 4.74 -2.78
N LEU A 114 -2.19 4.56 -3.80
CA LEU A 114 -0.78 4.24 -3.64
C LEU A 114 0.08 5.51 -3.76
N ALA A 115 1.26 5.48 -3.15
CA ALA A 115 2.27 6.51 -3.32
C ALA A 115 3.28 6.12 -4.40
N THR A 116 3.65 7.06 -5.25
CA THR A 116 4.64 6.84 -6.30
C THR A 116 5.52 8.07 -6.53
N ASN A 117 6.77 7.84 -6.96
CA ASN A 117 7.68 8.91 -7.39
C ASN A 117 7.56 9.19 -8.92
N LYS A 118 6.69 8.45 -9.62
CA LYS A 118 6.51 8.56 -11.07
C LYS A 118 5.35 9.49 -11.39
N ARG A 119 5.63 10.59 -12.09
CA ARG A 119 4.62 11.50 -12.61
C ARG A 119 3.83 10.84 -13.76
N PHE A 120 2.51 10.99 -13.74
CA PHE A 120 1.63 10.60 -14.83
C PHE A 120 0.31 11.38 -14.82
N ALA A 121 -0.52 11.27 -15.87
CA ALA A 121 -1.74 12.06 -16.04
C ALA A 121 -2.77 11.89 -14.92
N HIS A 122 -2.89 10.68 -14.35
CA HIS A 122 -3.82 10.35 -13.26
C HIS A 122 -3.18 10.42 -11.86
N ARG A 123 -1.98 11.02 -11.74
CA ARG A 123 -1.21 11.08 -10.49
C ARG A 123 -1.05 12.52 -10.01
N PRO A 124 -1.96 13.01 -9.15
CA PRO A 124 -1.80 14.32 -8.52
C PRO A 124 -0.51 14.38 -7.69
N TYR A 125 0.19 15.52 -7.78
CA TYR A 125 1.35 15.78 -6.96
C TYR A 125 0.91 16.04 -5.50
N LEU A 126 1.61 15.45 -4.55
CA LEU A 126 1.42 15.68 -3.13
C LEU A 126 2.47 16.67 -2.61
N ARG A 127 3.64 16.18 -2.28
CA ARG A 127 4.83 16.94 -1.87
C ARG A 127 6.08 16.07 -1.92
N ASP A 128 7.25 16.65 -1.80
CA ASP A 128 8.54 15.97 -1.67
C ASP A 128 8.86 15.00 -2.82
N GLY A 129 8.39 15.28 -4.05
CA GLY A 129 8.57 14.42 -5.22
C GLY A 129 7.61 13.23 -5.28
N VAL A 130 6.64 13.14 -4.38
CA VAL A 130 5.68 12.04 -4.29
C VAL A 130 4.34 12.44 -4.91
N TYR A 131 3.74 11.50 -5.61
CA TYR A 131 2.42 11.60 -6.24
C TYR A 131 1.47 10.55 -5.66
N ALA A 132 0.20 10.89 -5.58
CA ALA A 132 -0.87 9.92 -5.29
C ALA A 132 -1.26 9.20 -6.58
N ASP A 133 -1.40 7.87 -6.51
CA ASP A 133 -1.94 7.05 -7.58
C ASP A 133 -3.30 6.51 -7.14
N LEU A 134 -4.38 7.04 -7.70
CA LEU A 134 -5.73 6.50 -7.46
C LEU A 134 -5.83 5.14 -8.12
N THR A 135 -5.59 4.09 -7.36
CA THR A 135 -5.45 2.72 -7.88
C THR A 135 -6.78 2.01 -8.04
N LEU A 136 -7.68 2.12 -7.05
CA LEU A 136 -9.01 1.50 -7.08
C LEU A 136 -10.04 2.46 -6.48
N ILE A 137 -11.30 2.34 -6.94
CA ILE A 137 -12.46 3.00 -6.32
C ILE A 137 -13.41 1.94 -5.76
N TYR A 138 -14.09 2.26 -4.64
CA TYR A 138 -15.10 1.38 -4.08
C TYR A 138 -16.48 1.77 -4.59
N LYS A 139 -17.11 0.89 -5.34
CA LYS A 139 -18.43 1.07 -5.94
C LYS A 139 -19.16 -0.27 -6.00
N GLU A 140 -20.49 -0.26 -5.84
CA GLU A 140 -21.31 -1.48 -5.96
C GLU A 140 -20.82 -2.62 -5.03
N LYS A 141 -20.48 -2.27 -3.79
CA LYS A 141 -20.01 -3.18 -2.72
C LYS A 141 -18.68 -3.88 -3.00
N SER A 142 -17.85 -3.36 -3.91
CA SER A 142 -16.52 -3.89 -4.20
C SER A 142 -15.56 -2.81 -4.67
N PHE A 143 -14.27 -3.02 -4.46
CA PHE A 143 -13.26 -2.25 -5.17
C PHE A 143 -13.31 -2.58 -6.67
N GLN A 144 -13.23 -1.52 -7.48
CA GLN A 144 -13.28 -1.59 -8.94
C GLN A 144 -11.98 -1.03 -9.52
N PRO A 145 -11.37 -1.72 -10.51
CA PRO A 145 -10.21 -1.21 -11.20
C PRO A 145 -10.57 -0.04 -12.13
N LEU A 146 -9.61 0.85 -12.35
CA LEU A 146 -9.65 1.94 -13.31
C LEU A 146 -8.83 1.56 -14.55
N ALA A 147 -8.94 2.32 -15.62
CA ALA A 147 -8.23 2.04 -16.89
C ALA A 147 -6.70 1.97 -16.73
N TRP A 148 -6.15 2.57 -15.71
CA TRP A 148 -4.70 2.59 -15.40
C TRP A 148 -4.30 1.70 -14.23
N THR A 149 -5.24 1.01 -13.59
CA THR A 149 -4.93 0.09 -12.47
C THR A 149 -3.98 -0.99 -12.93
N PHE A 150 -2.90 -1.22 -12.18
CA PHE A 150 -2.01 -2.34 -12.45
C PHE A 150 -2.76 -3.66 -12.36
N PRO A 151 -2.52 -4.61 -13.31
CA PRO A 151 -3.29 -5.85 -13.41
C PRO A 151 -3.33 -6.69 -12.13
N ASP A 152 -2.27 -6.69 -11.35
CA ASP A 152 -2.18 -7.40 -10.08
C ASP A 152 -3.09 -6.82 -8.99
N TYR A 153 -3.20 -5.48 -8.92
CA TYR A 153 -4.16 -4.81 -8.03
C TYR A 153 -5.62 -4.99 -8.49
N GLY A 154 -5.84 -5.14 -9.81
CA GLY A 154 -7.15 -5.43 -10.39
C GLY A 154 -7.56 -6.90 -10.35
N SER A 155 -6.70 -7.79 -9.88
CA SER A 155 -7.02 -9.23 -9.80
C SER A 155 -8.14 -9.53 -8.81
N ALA A 156 -8.93 -10.57 -9.08
CA ALA A 156 -10.02 -10.98 -8.18
C ALA A 156 -9.52 -11.35 -6.78
N GLU A 157 -8.32 -11.93 -6.67
CA GLU A 157 -7.68 -12.28 -5.40
C GLU A 157 -7.36 -11.01 -4.59
N MET A 158 -6.68 -10.02 -5.20
CA MET A 158 -6.33 -8.78 -4.53
C MET A 158 -7.57 -7.97 -4.15
N ILE A 159 -8.55 -7.85 -5.02
CA ILE A 159 -9.84 -7.18 -4.74
C ILE A 159 -10.54 -7.87 -3.57
N GLY A 160 -10.57 -9.20 -3.52
CA GLY A 160 -11.13 -9.95 -2.40
C GLY A 160 -10.43 -9.67 -1.07
N ILE A 161 -9.11 -9.55 -1.06
CA ILE A 161 -8.33 -9.16 0.12
C ILE A 161 -8.69 -7.74 0.55
N LEU A 162 -8.66 -6.80 -0.38
CA LEU A 162 -8.92 -5.38 -0.12
C LEU A 162 -10.36 -5.14 0.37
N ASN A 163 -11.35 -5.85 -0.14
CA ASN A 163 -12.72 -5.76 0.34
C ASN A 163 -12.83 -6.19 1.81
N ARG A 164 -12.19 -7.30 2.20
CA ARG A 164 -12.16 -7.75 3.63
C ARG A 164 -11.43 -6.74 4.52
N LEU A 165 -10.33 -6.17 4.05
CA LEU A 165 -9.59 -5.12 4.79
C LEU A 165 -10.43 -3.86 4.97
N ARG A 166 -11.22 -3.47 3.95
CA ARG A 166 -12.14 -2.34 4.05
C ARG A 166 -13.23 -2.55 5.10
N GLU A 167 -13.78 -3.76 5.20
CA GLU A 167 -14.77 -4.09 6.23
C GLU A 167 -14.17 -3.97 7.64
N ARG A 168 -12.97 -4.50 7.84
CA ARG A 168 -12.24 -4.37 9.11
C ARG A 168 -11.95 -2.91 9.45
N TYR A 169 -11.48 -2.13 8.48
CA TYR A 169 -11.25 -0.70 8.65
C TYR A 169 -12.54 0.06 8.99
N TYR A 170 -13.66 -0.26 8.35
CA TYR A 170 -14.95 0.32 8.69
C TYR A 170 -15.34 0.06 10.15
N LEU A 171 -15.18 -1.17 10.63
CA LEU A 171 -15.46 -1.52 12.03
C LEU A 171 -14.52 -0.76 12.98
N GLN A 172 -13.24 -0.67 12.66
CA GLN A 172 -12.25 0.08 13.44
C GLN A 172 -12.64 1.58 13.58
N LEU A 173 -13.13 2.20 12.50
CA LEU A 173 -13.62 3.58 12.58
C LEU A 173 -14.83 3.71 13.50
N LYS A 174 -15.75 2.75 13.47
CA LYS A 174 -16.93 2.72 14.33
C LYS A 174 -16.57 2.57 15.82
N GLU A 175 -15.60 1.75 16.14
CA GLU A 175 -15.09 1.59 17.49
C GLU A 175 -14.49 2.90 18.02
N GLN A 176 -13.66 3.58 17.20
CA GLN A 176 -13.08 4.87 17.59
C GLN A 176 -14.11 5.99 17.76
N GLU A 177 -15.19 6.00 16.97
CA GLU A 177 -16.29 6.94 17.15
C GLU A 177 -17.06 6.68 18.49
N ALA A 178 -17.21 5.42 18.88
CA ALA A 178 -17.90 5.03 20.10
C ALA A 178 -17.10 5.36 21.36
N ASP A 179 -15.77 5.29 21.31
CA ASP A 179 -14.88 5.61 22.45
C ASP A 179 -14.78 7.11 22.76
N ILE A 180 -15.27 7.98 21.87
CA ILE A 180 -15.25 9.46 22.01
C ILE A 180 -16.55 9.97 22.69
N HIS A 181 -17.58 9.14 22.81
CA HIS A 181 -18.90 9.48 23.38
C HIS A 181 -19.16 8.74 24.70
#